data_14276cffa9c5b8398cb41fc7815aa6e5
#
_entry.id   14276cffa9c5b8398cb41fc7815aa6e5
#
_cell.length_a   1.000
_cell.length_b   1.000
_cell.length_c   1.000
_cell.angle_alpha   90.00
_cell.angle_beta   90.00
_cell.angle_gamma   90.00
#
_symmetry.space_group_name_H-M   'P 1'
#
loop_
_entity.id
_entity.type
_entity.pdbx_description
1 polymer ?
#
loop_
_entity_poly.entity_id
_entity_poly.type
_entity_poly.pdbx_seq_one_letter_code
_entity_poly.pdbx_strand_id
1 'polypeptide(L)'
;MAGCSSGRDEARKRIEPEYDKSGKLQLLRYDSNNDGHVDMWSYMDGAKVVRIEIDRDEDGTIDRWEHYGADQKLGKVGFSRAGDGKEDAWSYSDSSGAIARIEVSTRGDGAIDRTEFYEHDVMVRAEEDADGDGKPEKWETYDGARLASVAFDTLHRGKPDRRLNYGADGSATMEVDPDGDGTFVALRAESQ
;
A
#
# COMPACT_ATOMS: atom_id res chain seq x y z
N MET A 1 41.43 -10.33 27.02
CA MET A 1 39.95 -10.25 27.00
C MET A 1 39.57 -8.79 26.79
N ALA A 2 39.41 -8.39 25.56
CA ALA A 2 38.98 -7.04 25.16
C ALA A 2 37.69 -7.22 24.30
N GLY A 3 36.62 -6.87 24.79
CA GLY A 3 35.72 -5.77 24.66
C GLY A 3 34.72 -5.97 23.52
N CYS A 4 33.63 -6.80 23.74
CA CYS A 4 32.39 -6.73 22.93
C CYS A 4 31.44 -5.59 23.41
N SER A 5 31.97 -4.55 24.10
CA SER A 5 31.14 -3.43 24.62
C SER A 5 31.01 -2.26 23.66
N SER A 6 31.92 -2.06 22.71
CA SER A 6 31.97 -0.84 21.89
C SER A 6 30.72 -0.67 20.95
N GLY A 7 30.27 -1.73 20.31
CA GLY A 7 29.17 -1.61 19.36
C GLY A 7 27.78 -1.33 19.99
N ARG A 8 27.54 -1.82 21.22
CA ARG A 8 26.28 -1.54 21.95
C ARG A 8 26.23 -0.13 22.51
N ASP A 9 27.38 0.38 22.94
CA ASP A 9 27.47 1.74 23.51
C ASP A 9 27.40 2.80 22.40
N GLU A 10 27.91 2.51 21.21
CA GLU A 10 27.76 3.39 20.05
C GLU A 10 26.32 3.39 19.51
N ALA A 11 25.65 2.23 19.44
CA ALA A 11 24.25 2.17 19.06
C ALA A 11 23.34 2.95 20.03
N ARG A 12 23.64 2.93 21.33
CA ARG A 12 22.90 3.70 22.35
C ARG A 12 23.06 5.21 22.18
N LYS A 13 24.18 5.71 21.69
CA LYS A 13 24.41 7.14 21.46
C LYS A 13 23.59 7.72 20.32
N ARG A 14 23.09 6.86 19.43
CA ARG A 14 22.28 7.21 18.28
C ARG A 14 20.76 7.18 18.56
N ILE A 15 20.38 6.80 19.79
CA ILE A 15 18.98 6.71 20.21
C ILE A 15 18.71 7.77 21.27
N GLU A 16 17.75 8.63 21.00
CA GLU A 16 17.29 9.68 21.91
C GLU A 16 15.88 9.34 22.42
N PRO A 17 15.74 8.89 23.68
CA PRO A 17 14.43 8.60 24.27
C PRO A 17 13.76 9.86 24.81
N GLU A 18 12.45 9.97 24.62
CA GLU A 18 11.59 10.98 25.24
C GLU A 18 10.54 10.32 26.12
N TYR A 19 10.39 10.81 27.35
CA TYR A 19 9.45 10.28 28.34
C TYR A 19 8.42 11.35 28.73
N ASP A 20 7.22 10.91 29.04
CA ASP A 20 6.21 11.79 29.63
C ASP A 20 6.52 12.11 31.11
N LYS A 21 5.67 12.96 31.72
CA LYS A 21 5.83 13.38 33.12
C LYS A 21 5.73 12.23 34.12
N SER A 22 5.17 11.08 33.75
CA SER A 22 5.07 9.87 34.58
C SER A 22 6.25 8.92 34.43
N GLY A 23 7.18 9.23 33.51
CA GLY A 23 8.33 8.38 33.18
C GLY A 23 8.01 7.30 32.16
N LYS A 24 6.88 7.38 31.46
CA LYS A 24 6.48 6.47 30.41
C LYS A 24 7.11 6.90 29.09
N LEU A 25 7.78 5.97 28.38
CA LEU A 25 8.39 6.22 27.08
C LEU A 25 7.32 6.58 26.03
N GLN A 26 7.55 7.69 25.32
CA GLN A 26 6.65 8.22 24.29
C GLN A 26 7.25 8.21 22.90
N LEU A 27 8.56 8.45 22.79
CA LEU A 27 9.23 8.56 21.49
C LEU A 27 10.68 8.08 21.62
N LEU A 28 11.14 7.38 20.58
CA LEU A 28 12.56 7.14 20.33
C LEU A 28 12.92 7.80 19.01
N ARG A 29 13.93 8.68 19.01
CA ARG A 29 14.55 9.19 17.81
C ARG A 29 15.81 8.38 17.53
N TYR A 30 16.04 8.03 16.28
CA TYR A 30 17.16 7.22 15.88
C TYR A 30 17.81 7.77 14.61
N ASP A 31 19.13 7.91 14.67
CA ASP A 31 20.03 8.20 13.55
C ASP A 31 20.61 6.85 13.07
N SER A 32 20.07 6.32 11.98
CA SER A 32 20.35 4.94 11.54
C SER A 32 21.72 4.80 10.87
N ASN A 33 22.17 5.84 10.16
CA ASN A 33 23.43 5.86 9.42
C ASN A 33 24.59 6.54 10.17
N ASN A 34 24.30 7.21 11.33
CA ASN A 34 25.26 7.90 12.18
C ASN A 34 25.88 9.14 11.49
N ASP A 35 25.10 9.91 10.78
CA ASP A 35 25.52 11.17 10.15
C ASP A 35 25.20 12.41 11.00
N GLY A 36 24.47 12.24 12.10
CA GLY A 36 24.07 13.28 13.02
C GLY A 36 22.67 13.82 12.77
N HIS A 37 21.94 13.25 11.81
CA HIS A 37 20.53 13.54 11.55
C HIS A 37 19.65 12.37 11.98
N VAL A 38 18.50 12.67 12.58
CA VAL A 38 17.49 11.66 12.94
C VAL A 38 16.70 11.33 11.69
N ASP A 39 16.64 10.06 11.34
CA ASP A 39 15.94 9.53 10.17
C ASP A 39 14.80 8.57 10.52
N MET A 40 14.61 8.24 11.83
CA MET A 40 13.55 7.36 12.29
C MET A 40 12.97 7.83 13.62
N TRP A 41 11.64 7.82 13.71
CA TRP A 41 10.87 8.20 14.91
C TRP A 41 9.93 7.05 15.29
N SER A 42 10.19 6.40 16.43
CA SER A 42 9.34 5.35 16.97
C SER A 42 8.44 5.92 18.06
N TYR A 43 7.15 6.06 17.77
CA TYR A 43 6.13 6.48 18.72
C TYR A 43 5.73 5.32 19.62
N MET A 44 5.79 5.53 20.93
CA MET A 44 5.70 4.48 21.92
C MET A 44 4.52 4.70 22.89
N ASP A 45 3.94 3.61 23.34
CA ASP A 45 3.08 3.55 24.52
C ASP A 45 3.78 2.71 25.61
N GLY A 46 4.74 3.33 26.29
CA GLY A 46 5.64 2.62 27.20
C GLY A 46 6.57 1.66 26.42
N ALA A 47 6.42 0.36 26.66
CA ALA A 47 7.21 -0.66 25.98
C ALA A 47 6.62 -1.09 24.63
N LYS A 48 5.45 -0.54 24.24
CA LYS A 48 4.77 -0.91 23.00
C LYS A 48 5.04 0.10 21.90
N VAL A 49 5.38 -0.39 20.72
CA VAL A 49 5.46 0.43 19.50
C VAL A 49 4.03 0.67 19.00
N VAL A 50 3.70 1.91 18.70
CA VAL A 50 2.41 2.31 18.09
C VAL A 50 2.60 2.57 16.61
N ARG A 51 3.64 3.35 16.27
CA ARG A 51 3.97 3.75 14.91
C ARG A 51 5.46 4.04 14.79
N ILE A 52 6.03 3.75 13.63
CA ILE A 52 7.37 4.19 13.25
C ILE A 52 7.24 5.06 11.99
N GLU A 53 7.92 6.20 11.99
CA GLU A 53 8.08 7.09 10.85
C GLU A 53 9.53 7.04 10.39
N ILE A 54 9.75 7.00 9.07
CA ILE A 54 11.06 6.87 8.46
C ILE A 54 11.17 7.87 7.31
N ASP A 55 12.20 8.71 7.39
CA ASP A 55 12.71 9.54 6.31
C ASP A 55 13.90 8.76 5.71
N ARG A 56 13.67 8.10 4.57
CA ARG A 56 14.63 7.15 4.02
C ARG A 56 15.74 7.83 3.23
N ASP A 57 15.41 8.90 2.52
CA ASP A 57 16.33 9.64 1.65
C ASP A 57 16.87 10.92 2.31
N GLU A 58 16.45 11.18 3.56
CA GLU A 58 16.92 12.26 4.42
C GLU A 58 16.69 13.67 3.84
N ASP A 59 15.61 13.81 3.10
CA ASP A 59 15.19 15.10 2.56
C ASP A 59 14.41 15.97 3.56
N GLY A 60 14.14 15.43 4.76
CA GLY A 60 13.36 16.05 5.82
C GLY A 60 11.86 15.75 5.73
N THR A 61 11.48 14.85 4.82
CA THR A 61 10.09 14.44 4.57
C THR A 61 9.92 12.96 4.89
N ILE A 62 8.88 12.58 5.61
CA ILE A 62 8.64 11.17 5.91
C ILE A 62 8.16 10.42 4.66
N ASP A 63 8.84 9.31 4.33
CA ASP A 63 8.52 8.45 3.19
C ASP A 63 7.68 7.25 3.55
N ARG A 64 7.83 6.78 4.80
CA ARG A 64 7.28 5.50 5.23
C ARG A 64 6.76 5.56 6.66
N TRP A 65 5.63 4.93 6.88
CA TRP A 65 5.01 4.73 8.20
C TRP A 65 4.77 3.25 8.44
N GLU A 66 5.11 2.76 9.62
CA GLU A 66 4.79 1.42 10.07
C GLU A 66 3.79 1.51 11.23
N HIS A 67 2.61 0.95 11.06
CA HIS A 67 1.54 0.98 12.05
C HIS A 67 1.43 -0.37 12.74
N TYR A 68 1.51 -0.38 14.06
CA TYR A 68 1.49 -1.60 14.86
C TYR A 68 0.17 -1.76 15.60
N GLY A 69 -0.34 -2.99 15.62
CA GLY A 69 -1.53 -3.36 16.36
C GLY A 69 -1.28 -3.50 17.87
N ALA A 70 -2.36 -3.66 18.64
CA ALA A 70 -2.26 -3.90 20.07
C ALA A 70 -1.49 -5.19 20.43
N ASP A 71 -1.44 -6.16 19.51
CA ASP A 71 -0.67 -7.41 19.59
C ASP A 71 0.80 -7.24 19.22
N GLN A 72 1.24 -6.02 18.94
CA GLN A 72 2.59 -5.64 18.52
C GLN A 72 3.00 -6.24 17.16
N LYS A 73 2.03 -6.63 16.35
CA LYS A 73 2.29 -7.01 14.96
C LYS A 73 2.14 -5.79 14.05
N LEU A 74 2.93 -5.77 12.99
CA LEU A 74 2.81 -4.81 11.91
C LEU A 74 1.44 -4.99 11.24
N GLY A 75 0.59 -3.97 11.31
CA GLY A 75 -0.77 -4.00 10.76
C GLY A 75 -0.81 -3.52 9.33
N LYS A 76 -0.12 -2.40 9.05
CA LYS A 76 0.01 -1.82 7.71
C LYS A 76 1.27 -0.99 7.59
N VAL A 77 1.73 -0.80 6.38
CA VAL A 77 2.82 0.12 6.04
C VAL A 77 2.27 1.20 5.11
N GLY A 78 2.39 2.46 5.54
CA GLY A 78 2.08 3.63 4.73
C GLY A 78 3.29 4.10 3.93
N PHE A 79 3.05 4.73 2.80
CA PHE A 79 4.06 5.33 1.92
C PHE A 79 3.61 6.69 1.43
N SER A 80 4.57 7.62 1.24
CA SER A 80 4.39 8.86 0.50
C SER A 80 4.88 8.64 -0.94
N ARG A 81 3.97 8.33 -1.86
CA ARG A 81 4.32 8.17 -3.28
C ARG A 81 4.55 9.50 -3.98
N ALA A 82 3.87 10.54 -3.49
CA ALA A 82 4.03 11.90 -3.98
C ALA A 82 5.30 12.59 -3.42
N GLY A 83 5.95 12.04 -2.39
CA GLY A 83 7.10 12.65 -1.72
C GLY A 83 6.74 13.94 -0.97
N ASP A 84 5.49 14.08 -0.51
CA ASP A 84 5.01 15.27 0.18
C ASP A 84 4.85 15.08 1.70
N GLY A 85 5.33 13.94 2.23
CA GLY A 85 5.27 13.62 3.65
C GLY A 85 3.90 13.20 4.15
N LYS A 86 2.99 12.79 3.26
CA LYS A 86 1.68 12.25 3.61
C LYS A 86 1.52 10.84 3.11
N GLU A 87 0.83 10.02 3.90
CA GLU A 87 0.47 8.68 3.45
C GLU A 87 -0.57 8.77 2.32
N ASP A 88 -0.22 8.26 1.14
CA ASP A 88 -1.09 8.14 -0.04
C ASP A 88 -1.19 6.72 -0.59
N ALA A 89 -0.46 5.76 0.02
CA ALA A 89 -0.60 4.34 -0.24
C ALA A 89 -0.35 3.53 1.04
N TRP A 90 -1.04 2.39 1.16
CA TRP A 90 -0.96 1.51 2.32
C TRP A 90 -0.87 0.05 1.89
N SER A 91 0.19 -0.65 2.30
CA SER A 91 0.31 -2.09 2.09
C SER A 91 -0.11 -2.88 3.33
N TYR A 92 -0.75 -4.01 3.09
CA TYR A 92 -1.19 -4.97 4.09
C TYR A 92 -0.60 -6.34 3.76
N SER A 93 -0.01 -6.98 4.75
CA SER A 93 0.56 -8.32 4.59
C SER A 93 -0.43 -9.40 5.06
N ASP A 94 -0.30 -10.58 4.49
CA ASP A 94 -0.96 -11.78 4.97
C ASP A 94 -0.26 -12.37 6.22
N SER A 95 -0.73 -13.52 6.68
CA SER A 95 -0.18 -14.22 7.85
C SER A 95 1.25 -14.75 7.64
N SER A 96 1.71 -14.87 6.39
CA SER A 96 3.09 -15.27 6.04
C SER A 96 4.06 -14.10 5.98
N GLY A 97 3.55 -12.86 5.96
CA GLY A 97 4.30 -11.63 5.78
C GLY A 97 4.43 -11.17 4.33
N ALA A 98 3.84 -11.91 3.36
CA ALA A 98 3.76 -11.49 1.96
C ALA A 98 2.72 -10.38 1.78
N ILE A 99 2.91 -9.52 0.79
CA ILE A 99 1.92 -8.48 0.46
C ILE A 99 0.65 -9.17 -0.05
N ALA A 100 -0.49 -8.87 0.60
CA ALA A 100 -1.80 -9.34 0.19
C ALA A 100 -2.59 -8.26 -0.55
N ARG A 101 -2.44 -6.99 -0.14
CA ARG A 101 -3.21 -5.86 -0.66
C ARG A 101 -2.44 -4.55 -0.53
N ILE A 102 -2.59 -3.69 -1.54
CA ILE A 102 -2.17 -2.29 -1.48
C ILE A 102 -3.39 -1.42 -1.79
N GLU A 103 -3.64 -0.45 -0.92
CA GLU A 103 -4.64 0.60 -1.09
C GLU A 103 -3.92 1.89 -1.49
N VAL A 104 -4.49 2.65 -2.43
CA VAL A 104 -3.87 3.85 -2.98
C VAL A 104 -4.88 4.97 -3.06
N SER A 105 -4.46 6.16 -2.65
CA SER A 105 -5.13 7.43 -2.96
C SER A 105 -4.44 8.03 -4.19
N THR A 106 -4.94 7.71 -5.38
CA THR A 106 -4.29 8.16 -6.63
C THR A 106 -4.41 9.67 -6.82
N ARG A 107 -5.43 10.28 -6.20
CA ARG A 107 -5.67 11.73 -6.19
C ARG A 107 -4.88 12.47 -5.11
N GLY A 108 -4.26 11.74 -4.15
CA GLY A 108 -3.50 12.34 -3.05
C GLY A 108 -4.36 13.09 -2.03
N ASP A 109 -5.67 12.86 -2.00
CA ASP A 109 -6.62 13.48 -1.06
C ASP A 109 -6.84 12.64 0.22
N GLY A 110 -6.19 11.47 0.30
CA GLY A 110 -6.31 10.52 1.40
C GLY A 110 -7.49 9.56 1.28
N ALA A 111 -8.40 9.75 0.31
CA ALA A 111 -9.45 8.80 -0.01
C ALA A 111 -8.88 7.67 -0.88
N ILE A 112 -9.18 6.42 -0.52
CA ILE A 112 -8.76 5.27 -1.29
C ILE A 112 -9.63 5.18 -2.53
N ASP A 113 -9.02 5.26 -3.71
CA ASP A 113 -9.68 5.17 -5.00
C ASP A 113 -9.15 4.02 -5.86
N ARG A 114 -8.09 3.32 -5.40
CA ARG A 114 -7.58 2.12 -6.04
C ARG A 114 -7.17 1.09 -4.99
N THR A 115 -7.55 -0.16 -5.22
CA THR A 115 -7.12 -1.31 -4.40
C THR A 115 -6.50 -2.38 -5.30
N GLU A 116 -5.28 -2.79 -4.98
CA GLU A 116 -4.52 -3.82 -5.67
C GLU A 116 -4.43 -5.07 -4.80
N PHE A 117 -4.63 -6.24 -5.37
CA PHE A 117 -4.59 -7.53 -4.68
C PHE A 117 -3.46 -8.39 -5.21
N TYR A 118 -2.75 -9.03 -4.29
CA TYR A 118 -1.54 -9.78 -4.57
C TYR A 118 -1.65 -11.22 -4.08
N GLU A 119 -1.07 -12.13 -4.84
CA GLU A 119 -0.82 -13.52 -4.44
C GLU A 119 0.65 -13.84 -4.70
N HIS A 120 1.36 -14.29 -3.66
CA HIS A 120 2.81 -14.59 -3.75
C HIS A 120 3.62 -13.42 -4.34
N ASP A 121 3.34 -12.19 -3.85
CA ASP A 121 3.95 -10.93 -4.30
C ASP A 121 3.72 -10.57 -5.78
N VAL A 122 2.77 -11.23 -6.45
CA VAL A 122 2.35 -10.92 -7.82
C VAL A 122 0.96 -10.31 -7.78
N MET A 123 0.78 -9.16 -8.43
CA MET A 123 -0.54 -8.54 -8.55
C MET A 123 -1.43 -9.39 -9.45
N VAL A 124 -2.59 -9.81 -8.91
CA VAL A 124 -3.54 -10.65 -9.63
C VAL A 124 -4.80 -9.90 -10.03
N ARG A 125 -5.13 -8.82 -9.32
CA ARG A 125 -6.35 -8.03 -9.54
C ARG A 125 -6.17 -6.61 -9.03
N ALA A 126 -6.86 -5.65 -9.65
CA ALA A 126 -7.04 -4.31 -9.10
C ALA A 126 -8.48 -3.82 -9.32
N GLU A 127 -8.93 -2.95 -8.43
CA GLU A 127 -10.23 -2.28 -8.45
C GLU A 127 -10.02 -0.78 -8.33
N GLU A 128 -10.84 0.01 -9.04
CA GLU A 128 -10.73 1.46 -9.07
C GLU A 128 -12.13 2.08 -8.90
N ASP A 129 -12.27 2.93 -7.89
CA ASP A 129 -13.44 3.74 -7.54
C ASP A 129 -13.13 5.19 -7.94
N ALA A 130 -13.43 5.54 -9.17
CA ALA A 130 -13.03 6.83 -9.75
C ALA A 130 -13.86 8.00 -9.25
N ASP A 131 -15.14 7.78 -8.92
CA ASP A 131 -16.06 8.84 -8.46
C ASP A 131 -16.14 8.95 -6.92
N GLY A 132 -15.61 7.93 -6.18
CA GLY A 132 -15.53 7.95 -4.73
C GLY A 132 -16.84 7.60 -4.03
N ASP A 133 -17.74 6.87 -4.71
CA ASP A 133 -19.03 6.46 -4.13
C ASP A 133 -18.89 5.17 -3.27
N GLY A 134 -17.71 4.57 -3.24
CA GLY A 134 -17.38 3.35 -2.50
C GLY A 134 -17.67 2.07 -3.30
N LYS A 135 -17.94 2.18 -4.60
CA LYS A 135 -18.10 1.06 -5.51
C LYS A 135 -17.15 1.22 -6.69
N PRO A 136 -16.40 0.17 -7.04
CA PRO A 136 -15.52 0.24 -8.19
C PRO A 136 -16.29 0.39 -9.51
N GLU A 137 -15.79 1.22 -10.43
CA GLU A 137 -16.21 1.30 -11.83
C GLU A 137 -15.28 0.55 -12.75
N LYS A 138 -14.09 0.13 -12.29
CA LYS A 138 -13.13 -0.56 -13.10
C LYS A 138 -12.48 -1.71 -12.32
N TRP A 139 -12.36 -2.84 -13.00
CA TRP A 139 -11.67 -4.04 -12.50
C TRP A 139 -10.61 -4.48 -13.50
N GLU A 140 -9.43 -4.75 -13.01
CA GLU A 140 -8.31 -5.27 -13.78
C GLU A 140 -7.99 -6.67 -13.29
N THR A 141 -7.73 -7.62 -14.19
CA THR A 141 -7.25 -8.95 -13.85
C THR A 141 -5.94 -9.22 -14.55
N TYR A 142 -5.01 -9.84 -13.87
CA TYR A 142 -3.66 -10.09 -14.35
C TYR A 142 -3.36 -11.58 -14.43
N ASP A 143 -2.55 -11.97 -15.40
CA ASP A 143 -1.94 -13.29 -15.58
C ASP A 143 -0.42 -13.11 -15.50
N GLY A 144 0.15 -13.33 -14.32
CA GLY A 144 1.49 -12.88 -13.98
C GLY A 144 1.59 -11.35 -14.07
N ALA A 145 2.60 -10.84 -14.81
CA ALA A 145 2.76 -9.39 -15.01
C ALA A 145 1.90 -8.81 -16.17
N ARG A 146 1.13 -9.67 -16.87
CA ARG A 146 0.36 -9.26 -18.04
C ARG A 146 -1.08 -8.96 -17.66
N LEU A 147 -1.60 -7.79 -18.10
CA LEU A 147 -3.01 -7.49 -18.01
C LEU A 147 -3.80 -8.48 -18.87
N ALA A 148 -4.66 -9.28 -18.25
CA ALA A 148 -5.48 -10.29 -18.91
C ALA A 148 -6.86 -9.75 -19.30
N SER A 149 -7.48 -8.94 -18.42
CA SER A 149 -8.74 -8.30 -18.74
C SER A 149 -8.93 -6.98 -18.00
N VAL A 150 -9.77 -6.10 -18.56
CA VAL A 150 -10.30 -4.91 -17.89
C VAL A 150 -11.80 -4.93 -18.04
N ALA A 151 -12.53 -4.78 -16.95
CA ALA A 151 -13.98 -4.67 -16.94
C ALA A 151 -14.39 -3.30 -16.40
N PHE A 152 -15.55 -2.79 -16.86
CA PHE A 152 -16.07 -1.48 -16.52
C PHE A 152 -17.56 -1.56 -16.16
N ASP A 153 -17.96 -0.79 -15.17
CA ASP A 153 -19.36 -0.45 -14.87
C ASP A 153 -19.69 0.90 -15.49
N THR A 154 -20.11 0.92 -16.75
CA THR A 154 -20.45 2.17 -17.43
C THR A 154 -21.89 2.64 -17.13
N LEU A 155 -22.65 1.81 -16.45
CA LEU A 155 -24.05 2.05 -16.11
C LEU A 155 -24.26 2.32 -14.61
N HIS A 156 -23.16 2.40 -13.82
CA HIS A 156 -23.16 2.67 -12.37
C HIS A 156 -24.11 1.76 -11.58
N ARG A 157 -24.06 0.45 -11.87
CA ARG A 157 -24.87 -0.59 -11.21
C ARG A 157 -24.15 -1.29 -10.06
N GLY A 158 -22.85 -0.98 -9.85
CA GLY A 158 -21.96 -1.65 -8.90
C GLY A 158 -21.47 -3.03 -9.39
N LYS A 159 -21.54 -3.28 -10.71
CA LYS A 159 -21.02 -4.48 -11.38
C LYS A 159 -20.67 -4.17 -12.83
N PRO A 160 -19.68 -4.87 -13.40
CA PRO A 160 -19.25 -4.60 -14.77
C PRO A 160 -20.33 -4.93 -15.80
N ASP A 161 -20.47 -4.06 -16.80
CA ASP A 161 -21.33 -4.24 -17.99
C ASP A 161 -20.53 -4.34 -19.30
N ARG A 162 -19.23 -4.08 -19.26
CA ARG A 162 -18.31 -4.20 -20.39
C ARG A 162 -17.01 -4.83 -19.95
N ARG A 163 -16.40 -5.63 -20.83
CA ARG A 163 -15.11 -6.25 -20.58
C ARG A 163 -14.26 -6.31 -21.83
N LEU A 164 -12.98 -5.94 -21.69
CA LEU A 164 -11.93 -6.15 -22.68
C LEU A 164 -11.06 -7.32 -22.20
N ASN A 165 -10.92 -8.35 -23.02
CA ASN A 165 -10.01 -9.47 -22.76
C ASN A 165 -8.82 -9.38 -23.71
N TYR A 166 -7.62 -9.54 -23.16
CA TYR A 166 -6.35 -9.44 -23.89
C TYR A 166 -5.72 -10.82 -24.06
N GLY A 167 -5.60 -11.28 -25.29
CA GLY A 167 -4.91 -12.52 -25.62
C GLY A 167 -3.38 -12.43 -25.45
N ALA A 168 -2.73 -13.58 -25.29
CA ALA A 168 -1.27 -13.63 -25.20
C ALA A 168 -0.59 -13.26 -26.52
N ASP A 169 -1.30 -13.33 -27.63
CA ASP A 169 -0.89 -12.94 -28.99
C ASP A 169 -1.06 -11.44 -29.28
N GLY A 170 -1.49 -10.64 -28.29
CA GLY A 170 -1.78 -9.22 -28.44
C GLY A 170 -3.17 -8.92 -29.02
N SER A 171 -4.01 -9.94 -29.23
CA SER A 171 -5.42 -9.71 -29.61
C SER A 171 -6.20 -9.09 -28.46
N ALA A 172 -7.27 -8.35 -28.79
CA ALA A 172 -8.24 -7.85 -27.82
C ALA A 172 -9.66 -8.16 -28.30
N THR A 173 -10.50 -8.61 -27.37
CA THR A 173 -11.92 -8.84 -27.62
C THR A 173 -12.75 -8.06 -26.63
N MET A 174 -13.84 -7.43 -27.13
CA MET A 174 -14.77 -6.71 -26.29
C MET A 174 -16.04 -7.53 -26.09
N GLU A 175 -16.50 -7.57 -24.85
CA GLU A 175 -17.74 -8.23 -24.46
C GLU A 175 -18.61 -7.24 -23.70
N VAL A 176 -19.92 -7.42 -23.77
CA VAL A 176 -20.93 -6.62 -23.06
C VAL A 176 -21.93 -7.51 -22.36
N ASP A 177 -22.45 -7.04 -21.24
CA ASP A 177 -23.58 -7.61 -20.49
C ASP A 177 -24.77 -6.63 -20.61
N PRO A 178 -25.61 -6.76 -21.66
CA PRO A 178 -26.61 -5.73 -21.99
C PRO A 178 -27.77 -5.66 -21.01
N ASP A 179 -28.14 -6.77 -20.36
CA ASP A 179 -29.25 -6.86 -19.42
C ASP A 179 -28.85 -6.92 -17.96
N GLY A 180 -27.53 -7.06 -17.70
CA GLY A 180 -26.96 -7.05 -16.36
C GLY A 180 -27.20 -8.35 -15.60
N ASP A 181 -27.39 -9.47 -16.28
CA ASP A 181 -27.54 -10.79 -15.65
C ASP A 181 -26.20 -11.48 -15.32
N GLY A 182 -25.08 -10.88 -15.75
CA GLY A 182 -23.72 -11.41 -15.58
C GLY A 182 -23.25 -12.22 -16.78
N THR A 183 -24.07 -12.35 -17.84
CA THR A 183 -23.73 -13.07 -19.06
C THR A 183 -23.15 -12.12 -20.10
N PHE A 184 -21.86 -12.25 -20.37
CA PHE A 184 -21.15 -11.43 -21.35
C PHE A 184 -21.25 -12.01 -22.76
N VAL A 185 -21.56 -11.18 -23.74
CA VAL A 185 -21.59 -11.54 -25.15
C VAL A 185 -20.53 -10.75 -25.93
N ALA A 186 -19.77 -11.43 -26.79
CA ALA A 186 -18.74 -10.79 -27.58
C ALA A 186 -19.35 -9.84 -28.62
N LEU A 187 -18.83 -8.62 -28.67
CA LEU A 187 -19.12 -7.69 -29.77
C LEU A 187 -18.27 -8.11 -30.99
N ARG A 188 -18.95 -8.58 -32.03
CA ARG A 188 -18.30 -8.83 -33.33
C ARG A 188 -18.35 -7.53 -34.14
N ALA A 189 -17.21 -7.14 -34.73
CA ALA A 189 -17.24 -6.13 -35.77
C ALA A 189 -18.13 -6.65 -36.91
N GLU A 190 -19.19 -5.91 -37.27
CA GLU A 190 -19.91 -6.21 -38.48
C GLU A 190 -18.96 -6.00 -39.66
N SER A 191 -18.68 -7.07 -40.43
CA SER A 191 -17.97 -6.97 -41.67
C SER A 191 -18.86 -6.24 -42.67
N GLN A 192 -18.47 -4.99 -43.01
CA GLN A 192 -19.02 -4.27 -44.16
C GLN A 192 -18.50 -4.87 -45.48
#